data_17481bcf98d68092dc4e97950ec8149b
#
_entry.id   17481bcf98d68092dc4e97950ec8149b
#
_cell.length_a   1.000
_cell.length_b   1.000
_cell.length_c   1.000
_cell.angle_alpha   90.00
_cell.angle_beta   90.00
_cell.angle_gamma   90.00
#
_symmetry.space_group_name_H-M   'P 1'
#
loop_
_entity.id
_entity.type
_entity.pdbx_description
1 polymer ?
#
loop_
_entity_poly.entity_id
_entity_poly.type
_entity_poly.pdbx_seq_one_letter_code
_entity_poly.pdbx_strand_id
1 'polypeptide(L)'
;MEPLIPPHGGYRNLKSFQVAQLIYDVTVRSCDRYINQRSRTHDQMVQAARSGVQNIAEGSQASGTSKKMELKLTNVARASLEELKLDYEDFLRQQDLALWERSDPRRQNLIDRRCTTADEVAHWVKKIHDQAITAPSTPSTPSTTSTASTPSTTSTPST
;
A
#
# COMPACT_ATOMS: atom_id res chain seq x y z
N MET A 1 -31.77 -20.95 29.28
CA MET A 1 -32.31 -20.59 27.95
C MET A 1 -31.16 -20.37 27.01
N GLU A 2 -30.96 -21.24 26.05
CA GLU A 2 -30.02 -20.98 25.00
C GLU A 2 -30.52 -19.80 24.15
N PRO A 3 -29.67 -18.86 23.77
CA PRO A 3 -30.08 -17.75 22.92
C PRO A 3 -30.58 -18.30 21.58
N LEU A 4 -31.70 -17.80 21.11
CA LEU A 4 -32.32 -18.16 19.82
C LEU A 4 -31.36 -17.95 18.62
N ILE A 5 -30.35 -17.12 18.78
CA ILE A 5 -29.30 -16.83 17.80
C ILE A 5 -27.97 -17.06 18.51
N PRO A 6 -27.11 -17.96 18.01
CA PRO A 6 -25.79 -18.15 18.59
C PRO A 6 -24.97 -16.86 18.53
N PRO A 7 -24.09 -16.60 19.51
CA PRO A 7 -23.24 -15.43 19.50
C PRO A 7 -22.33 -15.46 18.26
N HIS A 8 -22.50 -14.47 17.39
CA HIS A 8 -21.69 -14.27 16.20
C HIS A 8 -21.48 -12.77 15.98
N GLY A 9 -20.61 -12.40 15.07
CA GLY A 9 -20.33 -11.00 14.81
C GLY A 9 -19.24 -10.39 15.69
N GLY A 10 -18.35 -11.20 16.24
CA GLY A 10 -17.15 -10.73 16.93
C GLY A 10 -16.12 -10.08 15.98
N TYR A 11 -16.58 -9.27 15.03
CA TYR A 11 -15.74 -8.68 13.96
C TYR A 11 -14.57 -7.86 14.50
N ARG A 12 -14.70 -7.25 15.68
CA ARG A 12 -13.62 -6.46 16.30
C ARG A 12 -12.36 -7.27 16.59
N ASN A 13 -12.51 -8.59 16.76
CA ASN A 13 -11.41 -9.53 16.97
C ASN A 13 -10.85 -10.10 15.66
N LEU A 14 -11.51 -9.86 14.52
CA LEU A 14 -11.03 -10.30 13.24
C LEU A 14 -9.80 -9.47 12.80
N LYS A 15 -8.74 -10.18 12.43
CA LYS A 15 -7.53 -9.52 11.94
C LYS A 15 -7.78 -8.68 10.70
N SER A 16 -8.64 -9.15 9.80
CA SER A 16 -9.05 -8.41 8.60
C SER A 16 -9.75 -7.09 8.95
N PHE A 17 -10.63 -7.09 9.95
CA PHE A 17 -11.26 -5.87 10.43
C PHE A 17 -10.25 -4.88 11.01
N GLN A 18 -9.38 -5.35 11.89
CA GLN A 18 -8.35 -4.52 12.54
C GLN A 18 -7.40 -3.88 11.52
N VAL A 19 -6.95 -4.65 10.53
CA VAL A 19 -6.09 -4.13 9.45
C VAL A 19 -6.84 -3.14 8.56
N ALA A 20 -8.08 -3.44 8.20
CA ALA A 20 -8.90 -2.53 7.40
C ALA A 20 -9.18 -1.21 8.14
N GLN A 21 -9.41 -1.26 9.45
CA GLN A 21 -9.58 -0.07 10.28
C GLN A 21 -8.30 0.77 10.32
N LEU A 22 -7.14 0.14 10.49
CA LEU A 22 -5.85 0.82 10.40
C LEU A 22 -5.65 1.49 9.03
N ILE A 23 -5.97 0.78 7.94
CA ILE A 23 -5.91 1.33 6.58
C ILE A 23 -6.82 2.54 6.45
N TYR A 24 -8.04 2.48 7.00
CA TYR A 24 -8.96 3.61 7.00
C TYR A 24 -8.38 4.84 7.71
N ASP A 25 -7.86 4.67 8.92
CA ASP A 25 -7.27 5.75 9.71
C ASP A 25 -6.04 6.37 9.01
N VAL A 26 -5.17 5.53 8.44
CA VAL A 26 -4.01 5.98 7.66
C VAL A 26 -4.47 6.70 6.39
N THR A 27 -5.51 6.22 5.72
CA THR A 27 -6.05 6.85 4.50
C THR A 27 -6.60 8.24 4.79
N VAL A 28 -7.40 8.40 5.84
CA VAL A 28 -7.91 9.73 6.26
C VAL A 28 -6.75 10.69 6.48
N ARG A 29 -5.76 10.29 7.26
CA ARG A 29 -4.58 11.12 7.56
C ARG A 29 -3.76 11.47 6.31
N SER A 30 -3.56 10.51 5.42
CA SER A 30 -2.81 10.71 4.17
C SER A 30 -3.56 11.63 3.20
N CYS A 31 -4.86 11.41 3.05
CA CYS A 31 -5.70 12.25 2.20
C CYS A 31 -5.74 13.71 2.71
N ASP A 32 -5.93 13.90 4.01
CA ASP A 32 -5.95 15.24 4.61
C ASP A 32 -4.62 15.99 4.43
N ARG A 33 -3.52 15.26 4.40
CA ARG A 33 -2.18 15.85 4.29
C ARG A 33 -1.72 16.10 2.86
N TYR A 34 -2.04 15.21 1.93
CA TYR A 34 -1.44 15.19 0.59
C TYR A 34 -2.43 15.44 -0.54
N ILE A 35 -3.71 15.35 -0.30
CA ILE A 35 -4.75 15.52 -1.32
C ILE A 35 -5.62 16.70 -0.95
N ASN A 36 -5.99 17.51 -1.96
CA ASN A 36 -6.87 18.63 -1.71
C ASN A 36 -8.22 18.12 -1.15
N GLN A 37 -8.60 18.61 0.03
CA GLN A 37 -9.84 18.23 0.73
C GLN A 37 -11.12 18.51 -0.07
N ARG A 38 -11.06 19.42 -1.04
CA ARG A 38 -12.20 19.73 -1.93
C ARG A 38 -12.20 18.86 -3.19
N SER A 39 -11.19 18.00 -3.36
CA SER A 39 -11.15 17.11 -4.53
C SER A 39 -12.06 15.91 -4.34
N ARG A 40 -12.67 15.49 -5.42
CA ARG A 40 -13.46 14.25 -5.44
C ARG A 40 -12.62 13.02 -5.10
N THR A 41 -11.35 13.02 -5.46
CA THR A 41 -10.41 11.93 -5.15
C THR A 41 -10.25 11.73 -3.64
N HIS A 42 -10.15 12.83 -2.86
CA HIS A 42 -10.11 12.75 -1.40
C HIS A 42 -11.31 11.97 -0.85
N ASP A 43 -12.50 12.38 -1.23
CA ASP A 43 -13.75 11.75 -0.75
C ASP A 43 -13.86 10.29 -1.20
N GLN A 44 -13.49 9.98 -2.44
CA GLN A 44 -13.54 8.62 -2.98
C GLN A 44 -12.58 7.69 -2.26
N MET A 45 -11.35 8.09 -1.99
CA MET A 45 -10.37 7.28 -1.26
C MET A 45 -10.83 7.00 0.17
N VAL A 46 -11.29 8.03 0.88
CA VAL A 46 -11.82 7.88 2.24
C VAL A 46 -13.04 6.97 2.25
N GLN A 47 -13.94 7.14 1.28
CA GLN A 47 -15.14 6.31 1.17
C GLN A 47 -14.81 4.85 0.83
N ALA A 48 -13.85 4.59 -0.04
CA ALA A 48 -13.40 3.22 -0.36
C ALA A 48 -12.80 2.53 0.86
N ALA A 49 -11.94 3.22 1.62
CA ALA A 49 -11.38 2.70 2.86
C ALA A 49 -12.48 2.38 3.90
N ARG A 50 -13.42 3.30 4.09
CA ARG A 50 -14.56 3.12 5.00
C ARG A 50 -15.45 1.96 4.57
N SER A 51 -15.74 1.83 3.30
CA SER A 51 -16.53 0.73 2.74
C SER A 51 -15.87 -0.63 3.02
N GLY A 52 -14.55 -0.73 2.89
CA GLY A 52 -13.79 -1.93 3.24
C GLY A 52 -14.03 -2.36 4.69
N VAL A 53 -13.89 -1.46 5.64
CA VAL A 53 -14.11 -1.73 7.07
C VAL A 53 -15.55 -2.18 7.35
N GLN A 54 -16.52 -1.43 6.86
CA GLN A 54 -17.93 -1.67 7.18
C GLN A 54 -18.43 -2.97 6.58
N ASN A 55 -18.07 -3.30 5.35
CA ASN A 55 -18.50 -4.55 4.73
C ASN A 55 -17.86 -5.79 5.39
N ILE A 56 -16.66 -5.69 5.96
CA ILE A 56 -16.10 -6.76 6.80
C ILE A 56 -16.95 -6.95 8.05
N ALA A 57 -17.30 -5.87 8.74
CA ALA A 57 -18.14 -5.95 9.95
C ALA A 57 -19.53 -6.52 9.65
N GLU A 58 -20.19 -6.01 8.62
CA GLU A 58 -21.51 -6.48 8.20
C GLU A 58 -21.49 -7.95 7.75
N GLY A 59 -20.46 -8.36 7.00
CA GLY A 59 -20.27 -9.75 6.60
C GLY A 59 -20.12 -10.68 7.79
N SER A 60 -19.33 -10.27 8.79
CA SER A 60 -19.18 -11.03 10.04
C SER A 60 -20.50 -11.15 10.80
N GLN A 61 -21.30 -10.09 10.86
CA GLN A 61 -22.62 -10.14 11.50
C GLN A 61 -23.61 -11.02 10.71
N ALA A 62 -23.56 -10.98 9.38
CA ALA A 62 -24.41 -11.80 8.54
C ALA A 62 -24.07 -13.30 8.59
N SER A 63 -22.86 -13.66 9.04
CA SER A 63 -22.36 -15.05 9.04
C SER A 63 -23.24 -16.02 9.83
N GLY A 64 -23.93 -15.53 10.87
CA GLY A 64 -24.85 -16.34 11.67
C GLY A 64 -26.19 -16.63 11.00
N THR A 65 -26.58 -15.89 9.98
CA THR A 65 -27.87 -16.02 9.32
C THR A 65 -27.79 -16.43 7.86
N SER A 66 -26.74 -16.02 7.16
CA SER A 66 -26.59 -16.29 5.71
C SER A 66 -25.12 -16.29 5.28
N LYS A 67 -24.57 -17.47 5.02
CA LYS A 67 -23.24 -17.62 4.42
C LYS A 67 -23.11 -16.96 3.04
N LYS A 68 -24.19 -16.96 2.27
CA LYS A 68 -24.23 -16.27 0.98
C LYS A 68 -24.05 -14.76 1.13
N MET A 69 -24.69 -14.17 2.13
CA MET A 69 -24.57 -12.74 2.42
C MET A 69 -23.19 -12.39 2.96
N GLU A 70 -22.64 -13.20 3.87
CA GLU A 70 -21.28 -13.06 4.37
C GLU A 70 -20.27 -13.01 3.21
N LEU A 71 -20.34 -13.96 2.29
CA LEU A 71 -19.45 -14.04 1.14
C LEU A 71 -19.61 -12.82 0.22
N LYS A 72 -20.85 -12.41 -0.04
CA LYS A 72 -21.14 -11.23 -0.86
C LYS A 72 -20.52 -9.96 -0.26
N LEU A 73 -20.72 -9.71 1.03
CA LEU A 73 -20.21 -8.52 1.72
C LEU A 73 -18.69 -8.55 1.83
N THR A 74 -18.09 -9.71 2.06
CA THR A 74 -16.62 -9.88 2.03
C THR A 74 -16.03 -9.55 0.66
N ASN A 75 -16.70 -9.95 -0.42
CA ASN A 75 -16.28 -9.60 -1.77
C ASN A 75 -16.41 -8.09 -2.06
N VAL A 76 -17.46 -7.45 -1.56
CA VAL A 76 -17.62 -5.99 -1.65
C VAL A 76 -16.50 -5.27 -0.89
N ALA A 77 -16.16 -5.72 0.32
CA ALA A 77 -15.04 -5.18 1.09
C ALA A 77 -13.72 -5.30 0.31
N ARG A 78 -13.46 -6.46 -0.26
CA ARG A 78 -12.27 -6.71 -1.07
C ARG A 78 -12.20 -5.79 -2.30
N ALA A 79 -13.32 -5.62 -3.01
CA ALA A 79 -13.38 -4.75 -4.17
C ALA A 79 -13.12 -3.28 -3.79
N SER A 80 -13.70 -2.81 -2.67
CA SER A 80 -13.47 -1.45 -2.18
C SER A 80 -12.00 -1.20 -1.79
N LEU A 81 -11.35 -2.17 -1.18
CA LEU A 81 -9.92 -2.05 -0.82
C LEU A 81 -9.00 -2.15 -2.05
N GLU A 82 -9.39 -2.89 -3.08
CA GLU A 82 -8.66 -2.89 -4.35
C GLU A 82 -8.79 -1.55 -5.08
N GLU A 83 -9.99 -0.95 -5.08
CA GLU A 83 -10.20 0.41 -5.59
C GLU A 83 -9.31 1.42 -4.87
N LEU A 84 -9.27 1.39 -3.55
CA LEU A 84 -8.38 2.25 -2.75
C LEU A 84 -6.91 2.06 -3.11
N LYS A 85 -6.48 0.83 -3.31
CA LYS A 85 -5.09 0.53 -3.71
C LYS A 85 -4.76 1.15 -5.06
N LEU A 86 -5.67 1.05 -6.03
CA LEU A 86 -5.50 1.68 -7.35
C LEU A 86 -5.43 3.20 -7.24
N ASP A 87 -6.23 3.82 -6.38
CA ASP A 87 -6.18 5.26 -6.13
C ASP A 87 -4.82 5.70 -5.57
N TYR A 88 -4.23 4.93 -4.66
CA TYR A 88 -2.87 5.19 -4.15
C TYR A 88 -1.80 5.02 -5.25
N GLU A 89 -1.92 3.98 -6.07
CA GLU A 89 -0.99 3.77 -7.19
C GLU A 89 -1.08 4.90 -8.21
N ASP A 90 -2.28 5.38 -8.52
CA ASP A 90 -2.51 6.53 -9.39
C ASP A 90 -1.96 7.82 -8.79
N PHE A 91 -2.13 8.04 -7.49
CA PHE A 91 -1.53 9.18 -6.80
C PHE A 91 0.00 9.19 -6.95
N LEU A 92 0.66 8.07 -6.68
CA LEU A 92 2.10 7.94 -6.84
C LEU A 92 2.53 8.22 -8.28
N ARG A 93 1.85 7.63 -9.26
CA ARG A 93 2.13 7.82 -10.68
C ARG A 93 1.97 9.28 -11.11
N GLN A 94 0.91 9.96 -10.66
CA GLN A 94 0.64 11.37 -10.99
C GLN A 94 1.64 12.33 -10.34
N GLN A 95 2.25 11.95 -9.23
CA GLN A 95 3.25 12.73 -8.52
C GLN A 95 4.69 12.34 -8.89
N ASP A 96 4.88 11.47 -9.87
CA ASP A 96 6.19 10.94 -10.28
C ASP A 96 6.96 10.28 -9.12
N LEU A 97 6.22 9.64 -8.21
CA LEU A 97 6.75 8.92 -7.07
C LEU A 97 6.83 7.43 -7.36
N ALA A 98 7.94 6.80 -6.96
CA ALA A 98 8.12 5.37 -7.14
C ALA A 98 7.24 4.55 -6.20
N LEU A 99 6.56 3.54 -6.74
CA LEU A 99 5.95 2.48 -5.95
C LEU A 99 7.07 1.52 -5.50
N TRP A 100 7.15 1.25 -4.20
CA TRP A 100 8.11 0.27 -3.71
C TRP A 100 7.81 -1.13 -4.22
N GLU A 101 8.81 -1.77 -4.75
CA GLU A 101 8.69 -3.15 -5.20
C GLU A 101 8.34 -4.10 -4.05
N ARG A 102 7.79 -5.26 -4.41
CA ARG A 102 7.34 -6.25 -3.43
C ARG A 102 8.49 -6.77 -2.55
N SER A 103 9.70 -6.79 -3.10
CA SER A 103 10.93 -7.19 -2.41
C SER A 103 11.59 -6.08 -1.58
N ASP A 104 11.06 -4.86 -1.61
CA ASP A 104 11.63 -3.74 -0.87
C ASP A 104 11.65 -4.03 0.64
N PRO A 105 12.80 -3.99 1.31
CA PRO A 105 12.92 -4.32 2.73
C PRO A 105 12.10 -3.42 3.65
N ARG A 106 11.79 -2.19 3.22
CA ARG A 106 10.93 -1.27 3.98
C ARG A 106 9.51 -1.81 4.12
N ARG A 107 9.01 -2.48 3.08
CA ARG A 107 7.68 -3.12 3.12
C ARG A 107 7.64 -4.21 4.18
N GLN A 108 8.64 -5.09 4.20
CA GLN A 108 8.71 -6.16 5.19
C GLN A 108 8.88 -5.59 6.60
N ASN A 109 9.69 -4.56 6.77
CA ASN A 109 9.88 -3.89 8.05
C ASN A 109 8.56 -3.35 8.63
N LEU A 110 7.72 -2.71 7.80
CA LEU A 110 6.40 -2.25 8.22
C LEU A 110 5.47 -3.41 8.63
N ILE A 111 5.47 -4.48 7.84
CA ILE A 111 4.66 -5.68 8.13
C ILE A 111 5.07 -6.30 9.47
N ASP A 112 6.35 -6.44 9.72
CA ASP A 112 6.91 -7.06 10.93
C ASP A 112 6.62 -6.23 12.19
N ARG A 113 6.51 -4.91 12.06
CA ARG A 113 6.14 -4.02 13.17
C ARG A 113 4.72 -4.24 13.67
N ARG A 114 3.82 -4.75 12.85
CA ARG A 114 2.41 -5.00 13.19
C ARG A 114 1.75 -3.79 13.86
N CYS A 115 1.93 -2.60 13.28
CA CYS A 115 1.30 -1.38 13.78
C CYS A 115 -0.21 -1.58 13.95
N THR A 116 -0.75 -1.00 14.99
CA THR A 116 -2.19 -1.06 15.32
C THR A 116 -2.87 0.30 15.21
N THR A 117 -2.10 1.39 15.19
CA THR A 117 -2.61 2.74 15.10
C THR A 117 -1.95 3.53 13.96
N ALA A 118 -2.66 4.53 13.46
CA ALA A 118 -2.11 5.44 12.46
C ALA A 118 -0.92 6.25 12.99
N ASP A 119 -0.86 6.51 14.29
CA ASP A 119 0.29 7.18 14.92
C ASP A 119 1.55 6.33 14.86
N GLU A 120 1.45 5.03 15.11
CA GLU A 120 2.57 4.10 14.97
C GLU A 120 3.10 4.06 13.52
N VAL A 121 2.19 4.05 12.55
CA VAL A 121 2.55 4.10 11.12
C VAL A 121 3.24 5.43 10.81
N ALA A 122 2.69 6.56 11.24
CA ALA A 122 3.28 7.88 11.02
C ALA A 122 4.67 8.00 11.65
N HIS A 123 4.86 7.47 12.84
CA HIS A 123 6.16 7.43 13.51
C HIS A 123 7.18 6.58 12.73
N TRP A 124 6.74 5.43 12.23
CA TRP A 124 7.58 4.59 11.38
C TRP A 124 7.98 5.30 10.08
N VAL A 125 7.05 5.95 9.39
CA VAL A 125 7.31 6.72 8.16
C VAL A 125 8.37 7.78 8.42
N LYS A 126 8.24 8.56 9.51
CA LYS A 126 9.22 9.56 9.89
C LYS A 126 10.61 8.95 10.10
N LYS A 127 10.69 7.85 10.83
CA LYS A 127 11.95 7.15 11.08
C LYS A 127 12.64 6.69 9.79
N ILE A 128 11.89 6.12 8.86
CA ILE A 128 12.43 5.68 7.56
C ILE A 128 12.90 6.88 6.73
N HIS A 129 12.16 7.97 6.73
CA HIS A 129 12.54 9.20 6.05
C HIS A 129 13.85 9.77 6.61
N ASP A 130 13.97 9.88 7.93
CA ASP A 130 15.17 10.40 8.59
C ASP A 130 16.41 9.52 8.32
N GLN A 131 16.25 8.21 8.27
CA GLN A 131 17.30 7.27 7.90
C GLN A 131 17.77 7.44 6.45
N ALA A 132 16.84 7.70 5.52
CA ALA A 132 17.16 7.94 4.12
C ALA A 132 17.98 9.23 3.91
N ILE A 133 17.72 10.26 4.71
CA ILE A 133 18.47 11.53 4.67
C ILE A 133 19.87 11.37 5.27
N THR A 134 20.03 10.50 6.28
CA THR A 134 21.29 10.31 7.01
C THR A 134 22.22 9.28 6.34
N ALA A 135 21.71 8.47 5.40
CA ALA A 135 22.51 7.53 4.66
C ALA A 135 23.50 8.27 3.73
N PRO A 136 24.83 8.01 3.81
CA PRO A 136 25.78 8.62 2.92
C PRO A 136 25.48 8.20 1.48
N SER A 137 25.40 9.19 0.58
CA SER A 137 25.23 8.98 -0.85
C SER A 137 26.40 8.13 -1.33
N THR A 138 26.17 6.90 -1.72
CA THR A 138 27.18 6.08 -2.40
C THR A 138 27.46 6.78 -3.74
N PRO A 139 28.70 7.21 -4.03
CA PRO A 139 28.99 7.82 -5.30
C PRO A 139 28.79 6.78 -6.41
N SER A 140 27.98 7.14 -7.39
CA SER A 140 27.81 6.38 -8.61
C SER A 140 29.15 6.18 -9.25
N THR A 141 29.61 4.94 -9.41
CA THR A 141 30.83 4.60 -10.12
C THR A 141 30.68 5.06 -11.57
N PRO A 142 31.61 5.88 -12.08
CA PRO A 142 31.55 6.27 -13.50
C PRO A 142 31.84 5.03 -14.35
N SER A 143 30.95 4.76 -15.27
CA SER A 143 31.14 3.74 -16.29
C SER A 143 32.35 4.11 -17.13
N THR A 144 33.41 3.34 -17.01
CA THR A 144 34.60 3.47 -17.84
C THR A 144 34.26 3.00 -19.24
N THR A 145 34.10 3.93 -20.15
CA THR A 145 33.98 3.66 -21.57
C THR A 145 35.35 3.25 -22.09
N SER A 146 35.60 1.98 -22.29
CA SER A 146 36.77 1.48 -22.98
C SER A 146 36.57 1.66 -24.49
N THR A 147 37.11 2.73 -25.04
CA THR A 147 37.35 2.87 -26.48
C THR A 147 38.58 2.06 -26.85
N ALA A 148 38.37 0.90 -27.41
CA ALA A 148 39.43 0.15 -28.07
C ALA A 148 39.49 0.61 -29.55
N SER A 149 40.48 1.41 -29.84
CA SER A 149 40.86 1.77 -31.23
C SER A 149 41.65 0.64 -31.84
N THR A 150 41.17 0.04 -32.90
CA THR A 150 41.91 -0.87 -33.75
C THR A 150 42.66 -0.09 -34.83
N PRO A 151 43.98 -0.22 -35.01
CA PRO A 151 44.66 0.40 -36.12
C PRO A 151 44.53 -0.42 -37.40
N SER A 152 44.12 0.25 -38.45
CA SER A 152 44.13 -0.24 -39.82
C SER A 152 45.54 -0.45 -40.30
N THR A 153 45.83 -1.62 -40.81
CA THR A 153 47.09 -1.89 -41.56
C THR A 153 46.76 -1.92 -43.04
N THR A 154 47.25 -0.91 -43.71
CA THR A 154 47.30 -0.79 -45.15
C THR A 154 48.43 -1.66 -45.70
N SER A 155 48.19 -2.45 -46.68
CA SER A 155 49.22 -3.00 -47.54
C SER A 155 48.75 -3.01 -48.97
N THR A 156 49.29 -2.16 -49.73
CA THR A 156 49.49 -2.21 -51.20
C THR A 156 50.90 -2.69 -51.48
N PRO A 157 51.34 -2.96 -52.70
CA PRO A 157 50.74 -3.39 -53.93
C PRO A 157 51.71 -4.26 -54.80
N SER A 158 51.37 -4.30 -56.08
CA SER A 158 52.31 -4.53 -57.23
C SER A 158 52.47 -6.00 -57.67
N THR A 159 52.20 -6.39 -58.77
CA THR A 159 52.56 -6.01 -60.15
C THR A 159 51.67 -6.79 -61.09
#